data_2aa012bffcf8c8422b9db497c945bb30
#
_entry.id   2aa012bffcf8c8422b9db497c945bb30
#
_cell.length_a   1.000
_cell.length_b   1.000
_cell.length_c   1.000
_cell.angle_alpha   90.00
_cell.angle_beta   90.00
_cell.angle_gamma   90.00
#
_symmetry.space_group_name_H-M   'P 1'
#
loop_
_entity.id
_entity.type
_entity.pdbx_description
1 polymer ?
#
loop_
_entity_poly.entity_id
_entity_poly.type
_entity_poly.pdbx_seq_one_letter_code
_entity_poly.pdbx_strand_id
1 'polypeptide(L)'
;SRGLGDVYKRQAEIGIKGKNRYLFEDALVRQIKYALKKCEGEFLVHKTQGRIFVDAESEFDYDEVVAHLQRVFGISGICPVVHVQDEGFEKLCETVIDYIAKVYPDCNQTFKVAARRARKNYPKDSMTINMDMGEAILKAYPNMKVDVHHPDIMLNIEIREEIYIYSVILPGPGGMPVGTGGKGMLLLSGGIDSPVAGYMIAKRGVKIDAVYFHAPPYTSERAKQKVVDLAKIVARYTGPIYLHVINFTDIQLYIYEKCPHEELTIIMRRYMMRIAEQIAKETECLGLITGESIGQVASQTMNSLIATNEVCELPVYRPLIGFDKQEIVEVSEKIGTYETSILPYEDCCTIFVAKHPVTKPNVKVIRRHEHNLDEKIDELVKTALETKELIIAEA
;
A
#
# COMPACT_ATOMS: atom_id res chain seq x y z
N SER A 1 -4.02 -16.34 -27.94
CA SER A 1 -3.15 -15.40 -27.23
C SER A 1 -3.24 -15.66 -25.74
N ARG A 2 -2.12 -15.69 -25.05
CA ARG A 2 -2.11 -15.81 -23.59
C ARG A 2 -2.28 -14.42 -23.02
N GLY A 3 -3.52 -14.02 -22.77
CA GLY A 3 -3.79 -12.82 -21.96
C GLY A 3 -3.31 -13.06 -20.52
N LEU A 4 -2.67 -12.07 -19.91
CA LEU A 4 -2.23 -12.10 -18.50
C LEU A 4 -3.39 -12.15 -17.54
N GLY A 5 -4.59 -11.95 -18.02
CA GLY A 5 -5.74 -12.12 -17.21
C GLY A 5 -6.50 -10.88 -16.85
N ASP A 6 -7.63 -11.20 -16.33
CA ASP A 6 -8.59 -10.31 -15.78
C ASP A 6 -8.11 -9.88 -14.38
N VAL A 7 -7.77 -8.62 -14.21
CA VAL A 7 -7.58 -8.04 -12.88
C VAL A 7 -8.95 -7.96 -12.21
N TYR A 8 -9.29 -9.01 -11.49
CA TYR A 8 -10.62 -9.30 -11.01
C TYR A 8 -11.11 -8.34 -9.93
N LYS A 9 -12.28 -7.78 -10.18
CA LYS A 9 -12.98 -6.86 -9.29
C LYS A 9 -14.28 -7.48 -8.76
N ARG A 10 -14.19 -8.54 -7.97
CA ARG A 10 -15.33 -8.98 -7.16
C ARG A 10 -15.25 -8.31 -5.78
N GLN A 11 -16.26 -7.51 -5.42
CA GLN A 11 -16.44 -6.89 -4.10
C GLN A 11 -15.32 -5.94 -3.62
N ALA A 12 -14.43 -5.44 -4.50
CA ALA A 12 -13.53 -4.37 -4.13
C ALA A 12 -14.32 -3.09 -3.81
N GLU A 13 -13.84 -2.29 -2.86
CA GLU A 13 -14.45 -1.03 -2.43
C GLU A 13 -14.80 -0.07 -3.58
N ILE A 14 -14.07 -0.15 -4.69
CA ILE A 14 -14.35 0.60 -5.90
C ILE A 14 -15.74 0.25 -6.48
N GLY A 15 -16.21 -1.00 -6.32
CA GLY A 15 -17.51 -1.45 -6.82
C GLY A 15 -18.70 -0.73 -6.21
N ILE A 16 -18.57 -0.22 -4.99
CA ILE A 16 -19.63 0.47 -4.24
C ILE A 16 -19.64 2.00 -4.41
N LYS A 17 -18.72 2.57 -5.23
CA LYS A 17 -18.56 4.03 -5.40
C LYS A 17 -19.63 4.71 -6.25
N GLY A 18 -20.68 3.99 -6.68
CA GLY A 18 -21.81 4.56 -7.41
C GLY A 18 -21.39 5.34 -8.67
N LYS A 19 -21.91 6.56 -8.83
CA LYS A 19 -21.65 7.42 -10.01
C LYS A 19 -20.19 7.82 -10.20
N ASN A 20 -19.38 7.84 -9.15
CA ASN A 20 -17.96 8.24 -9.18
C ASN A 20 -17.01 7.05 -9.48
N ARG A 21 -17.54 5.87 -9.71
CA ARG A 21 -16.79 4.64 -9.95
C ARG A 21 -15.75 4.78 -11.07
N TYR A 22 -16.08 5.48 -12.15
CA TYR A 22 -15.20 5.67 -13.30
C TYR A 22 -13.88 6.37 -12.94
N LEU A 23 -13.90 7.34 -11.99
CA LEU A 23 -12.68 8.02 -11.52
C LEU A 23 -11.69 7.06 -10.86
N PHE A 24 -12.20 6.15 -10.04
CA PHE A 24 -11.38 5.12 -9.38
C PHE A 24 -10.87 4.08 -10.37
N GLU A 25 -11.69 3.70 -11.34
CA GLU A 25 -11.28 2.77 -12.40
C GLU A 25 -10.18 3.37 -13.28
N ASP A 26 -10.32 4.62 -13.67
CA ASP A 26 -9.31 5.32 -14.48
C ASP A 26 -8.01 5.51 -13.70
N ALA A 27 -8.09 5.81 -12.40
CA ALA A 27 -6.93 5.87 -11.54
C ALA A 27 -6.23 4.50 -11.45
N LEU A 28 -7.00 3.42 -11.29
CA LEU A 28 -6.47 2.06 -11.24
C LEU A 28 -5.79 1.66 -12.55
N VAL A 29 -6.40 1.95 -13.70
CA VAL A 29 -5.79 1.70 -15.02
C VAL A 29 -4.45 2.44 -15.17
N ARG A 30 -4.39 3.71 -14.74
CA ARG A 30 -3.12 4.48 -14.77
C ARG A 30 -2.04 3.83 -13.91
N GLN A 31 -2.39 3.34 -12.71
CA GLN A 31 -1.43 2.70 -11.81
C GLN A 31 -0.98 1.33 -12.31
N ILE A 32 -1.88 0.54 -12.89
CA ILE A 32 -1.52 -0.72 -13.56
C ILE A 32 -0.53 -0.45 -14.69
N LYS A 33 -0.83 0.52 -15.56
CA LYS A 33 0.10 0.92 -16.65
C LYS A 33 1.46 1.39 -16.12
N TYR A 34 1.46 2.14 -15.00
CA TYR A 34 2.71 2.59 -14.39
C TYR A 34 3.53 1.41 -13.82
N ALA A 35 2.87 0.46 -13.16
CA ALA A 35 3.53 -0.74 -12.63
C ALA A 35 4.12 -1.59 -13.75
N LEU A 36 3.39 -1.79 -14.85
CA LEU A 36 3.82 -2.59 -15.99
C LEU A 36 4.95 -1.96 -16.80
N LYS A 37 5.12 -0.63 -16.75
CA LYS A 37 6.28 0.04 -17.40
C LYS A 37 7.63 -0.37 -16.80
N LYS A 38 7.64 -0.98 -15.62
CA LYS A 38 8.84 -1.46 -14.93
C LYS A 38 9.18 -2.92 -15.27
N CYS A 39 8.29 -3.60 -15.97
CA CYS A 39 8.45 -4.98 -16.41
C CYS A 39 8.92 -5.03 -17.86
N GLU A 40 9.66 -6.07 -18.21
CA GLU A 40 9.95 -6.36 -19.62
C GLU A 40 8.68 -6.79 -20.33
N GLY A 41 8.49 -6.30 -21.57
CA GLY A 41 7.34 -6.62 -22.43
C GLY A 41 6.45 -5.42 -22.74
N GLU A 42 5.56 -5.64 -23.69
CA GLU A 42 4.55 -4.67 -24.12
C GLU A 42 3.16 -5.14 -23.67
N PHE A 43 2.40 -4.23 -23.07
CA PHE A 43 1.12 -4.55 -22.43
C PHE A 43 0.03 -3.58 -22.86
N LEU A 44 -1.09 -4.12 -23.31
CA LEU A 44 -2.33 -3.38 -23.52
C LEU A 44 -3.20 -3.50 -22.26
N VAL A 45 -3.52 -2.35 -21.66
CA VAL A 45 -4.43 -2.30 -20.49
C VAL A 45 -5.72 -1.61 -20.91
N HIS A 46 -6.82 -2.33 -20.84
CA HIS A 46 -8.15 -1.81 -21.17
C HIS A 46 -9.18 -2.21 -20.11
N LYS A 47 -10.28 -1.45 -20.04
CA LYS A 47 -11.38 -1.74 -19.11
C LYS A 47 -12.66 -2.08 -19.88
N THR A 48 -13.40 -3.03 -19.35
CA THR A 48 -14.76 -3.36 -19.75
C THR A 48 -15.68 -3.29 -18.54
N GLN A 49 -16.95 -3.61 -18.69
CA GLN A 49 -17.94 -3.55 -17.58
C GLN A 49 -17.46 -4.27 -16.29
N GLY A 50 -16.79 -3.51 -15.41
CA GLY A 50 -16.40 -3.95 -14.08
C GLY A 50 -15.10 -4.74 -13.99
N ARG A 51 -14.31 -4.83 -15.08
CA ARG A 51 -13.04 -5.54 -15.16
C ARG A 51 -11.97 -4.72 -15.89
N ILE A 52 -10.72 -4.99 -15.54
CA ILE A 52 -9.55 -4.45 -16.23
C ILE A 52 -8.78 -5.65 -16.76
N PHE A 53 -8.51 -5.63 -18.06
CA PHE A 53 -7.72 -6.63 -18.76
C PHE A 53 -6.32 -6.12 -18.99
N VAL A 54 -5.36 -7.02 -18.90
CA VAL A 54 -3.96 -6.81 -19.24
C VAL A 54 -3.58 -7.88 -20.26
N ASP A 55 -3.41 -7.46 -21.50
CA ASP A 55 -2.99 -8.34 -22.59
C ASP A 55 -1.52 -8.09 -22.89
N ALA A 56 -0.72 -9.16 -22.93
CA ALA A 56 0.66 -9.09 -23.33
C ALA A 56 0.76 -9.12 -24.87
N GLU A 57 1.42 -8.14 -25.46
CA GLU A 57 1.66 -8.03 -26.90
C GLU A 57 3.04 -8.58 -27.29
N SER A 58 3.91 -8.86 -26.30
CA SER A 58 5.23 -9.44 -26.49
C SER A 58 5.53 -10.51 -25.42
N GLU A 59 6.70 -11.14 -25.48
CA GLU A 59 7.21 -12.01 -24.41
C GLU A 59 7.42 -11.19 -23.13
N PHE A 60 7.17 -11.81 -21.99
CA PHE A 60 7.28 -11.18 -20.66
C PHE A 60 7.56 -12.22 -19.58
N ASP A 61 8.13 -11.78 -18.47
CA ASP A 61 8.24 -12.57 -17.25
C ASP A 61 6.93 -12.53 -16.45
N TYR A 62 6.27 -13.68 -16.37
CA TYR A 62 4.98 -13.82 -15.68
C TYR A 62 5.08 -13.50 -14.19
N ASP A 63 6.11 -14.00 -13.50
CA ASP A 63 6.26 -13.83 -12.05
C ASP A 63 6.59 -12.37 -11.71
N GLU A 64 7.42 -11.71 -12.52
CA GLU A 64 7.71 -10.28 -12.37
C GLU A 64 6.45 -9.44 -12.51
N VAL A 65 5.66 -9.65 -13.56
CA VAL A 65 4.44 -8.91 -13.80
C VAL A 65 3.42 -9.11 -12.68
N VAL A 66 3.20 -10.35 -12.24
CA VAL A 66 2.32 -10.65 -11.11
C VAL A 66 2.80 -9.94 -9.84
N ALA A 67 4.10 -10.00 -9.54
CA ALA A 67 4.67 -9.33 -8.37
C ALA A 67 4.47 -7.80 -8.40
N HIS A 68 4.58 -7.17 -9.57
CA HIS A 68 4.29 -5.74 -9.74
C HIS A 68 2.80 -5.43 -9.57
N LEU A 69 1.91 -6.22 -10.17
CA LEU A 69 0.46 -6.02 -10.02
C LEU A 69 -0.04 -6.26 -8.59
N GLN A 70 0.57 -7.20 -7.85
CA GLN A 70 0.27 -7.44 -6.44
C GLN A 70 0.64 -6.30 -5.49
N ARG A 71 1.31 -5.26 -5.98
CA ARG A 71 1.61 -4.02 -5.22
C ARG A 71 0.68 -2.87 -5.58
N VAL A 72 -0.20 -3.01 -6.56
CA VAL A 72 -1.11 -1.94 -7.00
C VAL A 72 -2.37 -1.92 -6.14
N PHE A 73 -2.54 -0.90 -5.33
CA PHE A 73 -3.74 -0.70 -4.53
C PHE A 73 -4.99 -0.53 -5.39
N GLY A 74 -6.07 -1.18 -4.99
CA GLY A 74 -7.33 -1.26 -5.75
C GLY A 74 -7.51 -2.58 -6.47
N ILE A 75 -6.45 -3.38 -6.67
CA ILE A 75 -6.53 -4.74 -7.19
C ILE A 75 -6.93 -5.67 -6.05
N SER A 76 -8.05 -6.37 -6.17
CA SER A 76 -8.49 -7.39 -5.20
C SER A 76 -8.00 -8.79 -5.56
N GLY A 77 -7.81 -9.06 -6.85
CA GLY A 77 -7.30 -10.33 -7.34
C GLY A 77 -6.85 -10.23 -8.80
N ILE A 78 -5.92 -11.08 -9.15
CA ILE A 78 -5.36 -11.24 -10.49
C ILE A 78 -5.72 -12.64 -10.95
N CYS A 79 -6.41 -12.76 -12.09
CA CYS A 79 -6.82 -14.04 -12.67
C CYS A 79 -6.06 -14.24 -13.98
N PRO A 80 -5.07 -15.13 -14.03
CA PRO A 80 -4.53 -15.59 -15.32
C PRO A 80 -5.65 -16.23 -16.12
N VAL A 81 -5.92 -15.70 -17.31
CA VAL A 81 -7.07 -16.11 -18.11
C VAL A 81 -6.65 -16.55 -19.51
N VAL A 82 -7.30 -17.61 -19.99
CA VAL A 82 -7.30 -17.94 -21.42
C VAL A 82 -8.60 -17.40 -22.02
N HIS A 83 -8.49 -16.57 -23.06
CA HIS A 83 -9.65 -16.07 -23.77
C HIS A 83 -9.68 -16.59 -25.21
N VAL A 84 -10.86 -16.94 -25.65
CA VAL A 84 -11.08 -17.54 -26.98
C VAL A 84 -12.35 -17.00 -27.62
N GLN A 85 -12.38 -16.99 -28.93
CA GLN A 85 -13.59 -16.72 -29.70
C GLN A 85 -14.60 -17.85 -29.50
N ASP A 86 -15.88 -17.52 -29.64
CA ASP A 86 -16.95 -18.53 -29.57
C ASP A 86 -17.05 -19.27 -30.89
N GLU A 87 -16.43 -20.43 -30.96
CA GLU A 87 -16.48 -21.39 -32.09
C GLU A 87 -17.43 -22.58 -31.80
N GLY A 88 -18.29 -22.43 -30.78
CA GLY A 88 -19.21 -23.45 -30.34
C GLY A 88 -18.73 -24.25 -29.09
N PHE A 89 -19.70 -24.96 -28.48
CA PHE A 89 -19.47 -25.62 -27.19
C PHE A 89 -18.46 -26.76 -27.26
N GLU A 90 -18.39 -27.50 -28.37
CA GLU A 90 -17.43 -28.60 -28.55
C GLU A 90 -15.99 -28.05 -28.52
N LYS A 91 -15.75 -26.96 -29.24
CA LYS A 91 -14.45 -26.29 -29.26
C LYS A 91 -14.07 -25.70 -27.90
N LEU A 92 -15.05 -25.20 -27.17
CA LEU A 92 -14.86 -24.74 -25.79
C LEU A 92 -14.44 -25.91 -24.88
N CYS A 93 -15.05 -27.09 -25.02
CA CYS A 93 -14.64 -28.29 -24.28
C CYS A 93 -13.17 -28.68 -24.55
N GLU A 94 -12.77 -28.72 -25.82
CA GLU A 94 -11.36 -28.99 -26.17
C GLU A 94 -10.41 -27.99 -25.49
N THR A 95 -10.73 -26.70 -25.57
CA THR A 95 -9.93 -25.65 -24.96
C THR A 95 -9.83 -25.78 -23.43
N VAL A 96 -10.93 -26.14 -22.78
CA VAL A 96 -10.93 -26.35 -21.31
C VAL A 96 -10.11 -27.58 -20.93
N ILE A 97 -10.21 -28.67 -21.69
CA ILE A 97 -9.42 -29.88 -21.46
C ILE A 97 -7.92 -29.56 -21.58
N ASP A 98 -7.51 -28.85 -22.62
CA ASP A 98 -6.13 -28.38 -22.80
C ASP A 98 -5.67 -27.44 -21.69
N TYR A 99 -6.56 -26.54 -21.22
CA TYR A 99 -6.29 -25.66 -20.11
C TYR A 99 -5.98 -26.45 -18.84
N ILE A 100 -6.82 -27.44 -18.51
CA ILE A 100 -6.63 -28.28 -17.30
C ILE A 100 -5.31 -29.04 -17.38
N ALA A 101 -4.98 -29.65 -18.50
CA ALA A 101 -3.70 -30.36 -18.67
C ALA A 101 -2.47 -29.48 -18.47
N LYS A 102 -2.57 -28.20 -18.89
CA LYS A 102 -1.46 -27.24 -18.74
C LYS A 102 -1.32 -26.69 -17.33
N VAL A 103 -2.42 -26.45 -16.66
CA VAL A 103 -2.42 -25.81 -15.32
C VAL A 103 -2.32 -26.85 -14.20
N TYR A 104 -2.88 -28.05 -14.42
CA TYR A 104 -2.95 -29.15 -13.46
C TYR A 104 -2.43 -30.47 -14.08
N PRO A 105 -1.13 -30.63 -14.29
CA PRO A 105 -0.56 -31.78 -15.02
C PRO A 105 -0.95 -33.15 -14.45
N ASP A 106 -1.15 -33.25 -13.13
CA ASP A 106 -1.49 -34.52 -12.47
C ASP A 106 -2.93 -34.97 -12.74
N CYS A 107 -3.83 -34.04 -13.09
CA CYS A 107 -5.26 -34.29 -13.40
C CYS A 107 -5.95 -35.25 -12.43
N ASN A 108 -5.74 -35.08 -11.11
CA ASN A 108 -6.29 -35.96 -10.06
C ASN A 108 -7.06 -35.19 -8.96
N GLN A 109 -7.25 -33.87 -9.11
CA GLN A 109 -7.90 -33.00 -8.16
C GLN A 109 -9.42 -33.09 -8.25
N THR A 110 -10.08 -32.60 -7.20
CA THR A 110 -11.53 -32.32 -7.24
C THR A 110 -11.79 -30.98 -7.93
N PHE A 111 -12.91 -30.89 -8.65
CA PHE A 111 -13.24 -29.65 -9.37
C PHE A 111 -14.74 -29.32 -9.36
N LYS A 112 -15.02 -28.04 -9.62
CA LYS A 112 -16.36 -27.54 -9.90
C LYS A 112 -16.32 -26.56 -11.07
N VAL A 113 -17.24 -26.74 -12.02
CA VAL A 113 -17.45 -25.76 -13.10
C VAL A 113 -18.42 -24.68 -12.65
N ALA A 114 -18.06 -23.41 -12.89
CA ALA A 114 -18.85 -22.24 -12.56
C ALA A 114 -19.02 -21.33 -13.80
N ALA A 115 -19.92 -21.70 -14.67
CA ALA A 115 -20.24 -20.94 -15.87
C ALA A 115 -21.11 -19.72 -15.57
N ARG A 116 -20.82 -18.60 -16.25
CA ARG A 116 -21.60 -17.36 -16.20
C ARG A 116 -21.80 -16.83 -17.60
N ARG A 117 -23.02 -16.38 -17.88
CA ARG A 117 -23.37 -15.79 -19.18
C ARG A 117 -23.70 -14.31 -18.99
N ALA A 118 -22.88 -13.43 -19.55
CA ALA A 118 -23.27 -12.04 -19.81
C ALA A 118 -24.11 -11.96 -21.10
N ARG A 119 -23.76 -12.77 -22.11
CA ARG A 119 -24.48 -12.92 -23.36
C ARG A 119 -25.64 -13.89 -23.22
N LYS A 120 -26.87 -13.37 -23.09
CA LYS A 120 -28.09 -14.18 -22.84
C LYS A 120 -28.53 -15.06 -24.00
N ASN A 121 -28.12 -14.74 -25.22
CA ASN A 121 -28.43 -15.47 -26.44
C ASN A 121 -27.52 -16.66 -26.74
N TYR A 122 -26.62 -17.04 -25.81
CA TYR A 122 -25.81 -18.25 -25.91
C TYR A 122 -26.73 -19.49 -25.85
N PRO A 123 -26.52 -20.51 -26.72
CA PRO A 123 -27.46 -21.63 -26.88
C PRO A 123 -27.74 -22.45 -25.62
N LYS A 124 -26.76 -22.56 -24.71
CA LYS A 124 -26.89 -23.32 -23.46
C LYS A 124 -26.99 -22.36 -22.26
N ASP A 125 -27.78 -22.71 -21.27
CA ASP A 125 -27.79 -21.98 -20.00
C ASP A 125 -26.59 -22.36 -19.12
N SER A 126 -26.33 -21.56 -18.08
CA SER A 126 -25.14 -21.76 -17.22
C SER A 126 -25.15 -23.10 -16.49
N MET A 127 -26.34 -23.64 -16.16
CA MET A 127 -26.43 -24.92 -15.47
C MET A 127 -26.10 -26.07 -16.42
N THR A 128 -26.63 -26.01 -17.64
CA THR A 128 -26.34 -26.99 -18.71
C THR A 128 -24.83 -26.95 -19.04
N ILE A 129 -24.23 -25.76 -19.16
CA ILE A 129 -22.79 -25.64 -19.40
C ILE A 129 -21.98 -26.30 -18.26
N ASN A 130 -22.38 -26.07 -17.00
CA ASN A 130 -21.69 -26.70 -15.86
C ASN A 130 -21.73 -28.23 -15.92
N MET A 131 -22.89 -28.78 -16.28
CA MET A 131 -23.09 -30.25 -16.36
C MET A 131 -22.32 -30.85 -17.53
N ASP A 132 -22.53 -30.32 -18.72
CA ASP A 132 -21.92 -30.86 -19.95
C ASP A 132 -20.39 -30.70 -19.96
N MET A 133 -19.88 -29.58 -19.44
CA MET A 133 -18.43 -29.35 -19.27
C MET A 133 -17.85 -30.28 -18.20
N GLY A 134 -18.57 -30.48 -17.09
CA GLY A 134 -18.16 -31.43 -16.05
C GLY A 134 -18.06 -32.86 -16.61
N GLU A 135 -19.01 -33.28 -17.42
CA GLU A 135 -18.98 -34.57 -18.09
C GLU A 135 -17.79 -34.69 -19.07
N ALA A 136 -17.54 -33.66 -19.86
CA ALA A 136 -16.40 -33.62 -20.80
C ALA A 136 -15.05 -33.75 -20.07
N ILE A 137 -14.90 -33.05 -18.93
CA ILE A 137 -13.68 -33.12 -18.11
C ILE A 137 -13.50 -34.54 -17.52
N LEU A 138 -14.57 -35.14 -16.97
CA LEU A 138 -14.50 -36.50 -16.41
C LEU A 138 -14.20 -37.57 -17.46
N LYS A 139 -14.67 -37.38 -18.69
CA LYS A 139 -14.31 -38.27 -19.81
C LYS A 139 -12.85 -38.17 -20.21
N ALA A 140 -12.31 -36.95 -20.22
CA ALA A 140 -10.90 -36.72 -20.58
C ALA A 140 -9.94 -37.11 -19.44
N TYR A 141 -10.32 -36.89 -18.19
CA TYR A 141 -9.52 -37.11 -16.98
C TYR A 141 -10.27 -37.94 -15.94
N PRO A 142 -10.31 -39.30 -16.08
CA PRO A 142 -11.08 -40.20 -15.22
C PRO A 142 -10.68 -40.17 -13.73
N ASN A 143 -9.46 -39.69 -13.41
CA ASN A 143 -8.99 -39.58 -12.03
C ASN A 143 -9.52 -38.32 -11.31
N MET A 144 -10.01 -37.35 -12.04
CA MET A 144 -10.64 -36.16 -11.45
C MET A 144 -12.04 -36.49 -10.92
N LYS A 145 -12.50 -35.73 -9.93
CA LYS A 145 -13.82 -35.90 -9.31
C LYS A 145 -14.52 -34.56 -9.17
N VAL A 146 -15.85 -34.56 -9.28
CA VAL A 146 -16.65 -33.37 -9.02
C VAL A 146 -16.89 -33.22 -7.52
N ASP A 147 -16.55 -32.05 -6.97
CA ASP A 147 -16.94 -31.62 -5.63
C ASP A 147 -17.58 -30.22 -5.72
N VAL A 148 -18.87 -30.13 -5.42
CA VAL A 148 -19.62 -28.87 -5.52
C VAL A 148 -19.51 -28.01 -4.26
N HIS A 149 -18.99 -28.56 -3.16
CA HIS A 149 -18.90 -27.88 -1.87
C HIS A 149 -17.49 -27.37 -1.58
N HIS A 150 -16.49 -28.24 -1.75
CA HIS A 150 -15.10 -27.95 -1.43
C HIS A 150 -14.15 -28.41 -2.56
N PRO A 151 -14.29 -27.87 -3.78
CA PRO A 151 -13.44 -28.24 -4.89
C PRO A 151 -12.01 -27.70 -4.73
N ASP A 152 -11.01 -28.49 -5.10
CA ASP A 152 -9.62 -28.01 -5.23
C ASP A 152 -9.51 -27.00 -6.36
N ILE A 153 -10.27 -27.21 -7.45
CA ILE A 153 -10.29 -26.39 -8.65
C ILE A 153 -11.68 -25.78 -8.85
N MET A 154 -11.78 -24.44 -8.76
CA MET A 154 -12.98 -23.71 -9.19
C MET A 154 -12.76 -23.23 -10.63
N LEU A 155 -13.20 -24.00 -11.61
CA LEU A 155 -13.08 -23.65 -13.02
C LEU A 155 -14.17 -22.66 -13.40
N ASN A 156 -13.78 -21.42 -13.67
CA ASN A 156 -14.68 -20.37 -14.10
C ASN A 156 -14.70 -20.28 -15.64
N ILE A 157 -15.90 -20.21 -16.21
CA ILE A 157 -16.15 -20.02 -17.64
C ILE A 157 -17.08 -18.83 -17.79
N GLU A 158 -16.62 -17.73 -18.38
CA GLU A 158 -17.46 -16.55 -18.58
C GLU A 158 -17.70 -16.32 -20.08
N ILE A 159 -18.96 -16.41 -20.46
CA ILE A 159 -19.42 -16.21 -21.83
C ILE A 159 -19.88 -14.76 -21.97
N ARG A 160 -19.05 -13.96 -22.67
CA ARG A 160 -19.28 -12.56 -23.02
C ARG A 160 -19.25 -12.41 -24.53
N GLU A 161 -18.65 -11.36 -25.09
CA GLU A 161 -18.31 -11.25 -26.51
C GLU A 161 -17.33 -12.35 -26.91
N GLU A 162 -16.29 -12.53 -26.07
CA GLU A 162 -15.39 -13.67 -26.09
C GLU A 162 -15.66 -14.57 -24.87
N ILE A 163 -15.03 -15.75 -24.83
CA ILE A 163 -15.15 -16.69 -23.72
C ILE A 163 -13.86 -16.66 -22.91
N TYR A 164 -13.98 -16.50 -21.59
CA TYR A 164 -12.86 -16.42 -20.65
C TYR A 164 -12.87 -17.64 -19.73
N ILE A 165 -11.71 -18.30 -19.63
CA ILE A 165 -11.49 -19.54 -18.85
C ILE A 165 -10.39 -19.27 -17.83
N TYR A 166 -10.67 -19.46 -16.53
CA TYR A 166 -9.69 -19.32 -15.46
C TYR A 166 -10.08 -20.15 -14.23
N SER A 167 -9.08 -20.54 -13.46
CA SER A 167 -9.26 -21.28 -12.20
C SER A 167 -8.40 -20.74 -11.06
N VAL A 168 -7.33 -20.01 -11.38
CA VAL A 168 -6.41 -19.43 -10.42
C VAL A 168 -6.78 -17.99 -10.15
N ILE A 169 -6.83 -17.61 -8.86
CA ILE A 169 -7.03 -16.22 -8.43
C ILE A 169 -5.91 -15.87 -7.45
N LEU A 170 -4.97 -15.06 -7.90
CA LEU A 170 -3.89 -14.55 -7.07
C LEU A 170 -4.39 -13.33 -6.28
N PRO A 171 -4.15 -13.27 -4.96
CA PRO A 171 -4.64 -12.13 -4.17
C PRO A 171 -3.90 -10.85 -4.53
N GLY A 172 -4.65 -9.76 -4.67
CA GLY A 172 -4.11 -8.41 -4.75
C GLY A 172 -4.10 -7.72 -3.38
N PRO A 173 -3.50 -6.52 -3.24
CA PRO A 173 -3.41 -5.81 -1.98
C PRO A 173 -4.75 -5.22 -1.51
N GLY A 174 -5.74 -5.15 -2.40
CA GLY A 174 -7.02 -4.49 -2.11
C GLY A 174 -6.88 -2.97 -1.94
N GLY A 175 -7.79 -2.36 -1.21
CA GLY A 175 -7.78 -0.92 -0.95
C GLY A 175 -8.28 -0.07 -2.10
N MET A 176 -7.75 1.16 -2.22
CA MET A 176 -8.14 2.18 -3.17
C MET A 176 -6.94 2.65 -4.00
N PRO A 177 -7.11 3.00 -5.27
CA PRO A 177 -6.03 3.53 -6.10
C PRO A 177 -5.44 4.81 -5.49
N VAL A 178 -4.11 4.89 -5.38
CA VAL A 178 -3.39 6.02 -4.79
C VAL A 178 -3.74 7.33 -5.50
N GLY A 179 -3.90 8.40 -4.74
CA GLY A 179 -4.29 9.74 -5.23
C GLY A 179 -5.81 9.97 -5.28
N THR A 180 -6.64 8.94 -5.10
CA THR A 180 -8.11 9.10 -5.03
C THR A 180 -8.60 9.62 -3.69
N GLY A 181 -7.78 9.55 -2.64
CA GLY A 181 -8.07 10.00 -1.27
C GLY A 181 -7.32 11.28 -0.88
N GLY A 182 -6.76 12.02 -1.84
CA GLY A 182 -5.96 13.20 -1.58
C GLY A 182 -4.49 12.87 -1.30
N LYS A 183 -3.78 13.75 -0.57
CA LYS A 183 -2.36 13.66 -0.26
C LYS A 183 -2.10 13.90 1.22
N GLY A 184 -1.16 13.18 1.80
CA GLY A 184 -0.79 13.29 3.21
C GLY A 184 0.73 13.34 3.41
N MET A 185 1.15 14.02 4.48
CA MET A 185 2.54 14.17 4.89
C MET A 185 2.89 13.14 5.96
N LEU A 186 3.71 12.17 5.63
CA LEU A 186 4.20 11.14 6.54
C LEU A 186 5.43 11.64 7.31
N LEU A 187 5.38 11.63 8.65
CA LEU A 187 6.57 11.77 9.46
C LEU A 187 7.31 10.43 9.44
N LEU A 188 8.28 10.31 8.54
CA LEU A 188 9.03 9.09 8.30
C LEU A 188 10.28 9.05 9.17
N SER A 189 10.54 7.92 9.82
CA SER A 189 11.71 7.65 10.62
C SER A 189 12.38 6.34 10.20
N GLY A 190 13.55 6.02 10.74
CA GLY A 190 14.23 4.75 10.52
C GLY A 190 13.63 3.55 11.29
N GLY A 191 12.58 3.77 12.08
CA GLY A 191 11.88 2.72 12.84
C GLY A 191 10.91 1.90 12.00
N ILE A 192 10.34 0.87 12.63
CA ILE A 192 9.40 -0.09 12.01
C ILE A 192 8.04 0.56 11.72
N ASP A 193 7.59 1.46 12.60
CA ASP A 193 6.20 1.90 12.66
C ASP A 193 5.82 2.88 11.54
N SER A 194 6.65 3.88 11.26
CA SER A 194 6.31 4.94 10.31
C SER A 194 6.17 4.46 8.84
N PRO A 195 7.02 3.55 8.31
CA PRO A 195 6.79 2.98 6.98
C PRO A 195 5.47 2.22 6.88
N VAL A 196 5.12 1.46 7.92
CA VAL A 196 3.84 0.72 8.00
C VAL A 196 2.66 1.69 8.01
N ALA A 197 2.75 2.78 8.78
CA ALA A 197 1.72 3.82 8.80
C ALA A 197 1.50 4.44 7.41
N GLY A 198 2.59 4.76 6.70
CA GLY A 198 2.55 5.27 5.33
C GLY A 198 1.86 4.31 4.37
N TYR A 199 2.23 3.02 4.41
CA TYR A 199 1.60 1.98 3.61
C TYR A 199 0.09 1.87 3.89
N MET A 200 -0.32 1.84 5.17
CA MET A 200 -1.72 1.68 5.54
C MET A 200 -2.60 2.84 5.07
N ILE A 201 -2.11 4.06 5.18
CA ILE A 201 -2.84 5.24 4.70
C ILE A 201 -2.86 5.29 3.16
N ALA A 202 -1.74 4.95 2.50
CA ALA A 202 -1.68 4.87 1.04
C ALA A 202 -2.67 3.84 0.49
N LYS A 203 -2.86 2.71 1.17
CA LYS A 203 -3.86 1.69 0.83
C LYS A 203 -5.30 2.24 0.83
N ARG A 204 -5.55 3.36 1.50
CA ARG A 204 -6.85 4.08 1.47
C ARG A 204 -6.95 5.10 0.33
N GLY A 205 -6.00 5.08 -0.61
CA GLY A 205 -5.99 5.93 -1.80
C GLY A 205 -5.26 7.27 -1.60
N VAL A 206 -4.57 7.47 -0.47
CA VAL A 206 -3.84 8.70 -0.18
C VAL A 206 -2.46 8.65 -0.83
N LYS A 207 -2.10 9.70 -1.59
CA LYS A 207 -0.72 9.90 -2.05
C LYS A 207 0.14 10.33 -0.88
N ILE A 208 1.37 9.82 -0.78
CA ILE A 208 2.27 10.08 0.34
C ILE A 208 3.42 10.97 -0.11
N ASP A 209 3.58 12.11 0.58
CA ASP A 209 4.84 12.82 0.71
C ASP A 209 5.38 12.54 2.12
N ALA A 210 6.67 12.73 2.37
CA ALA A 210 7.27 12.41 3.65
C ALA A 210 8.21 13.52 4.13
N VAL A 211 8.35 13.64 5.45
CA VAL A 211 9.35 14.48 6.11
C VAL A 211 10.17 13.62 7.05
N TYR A 212 11.50 13.81 7.01
CA TYR A 212 12.45 13.18 7.91
C TYR A 212 13.29 14.25 8.62
N PHE A 213 13.43 14.10 9.93
CA PHE A 213 14.24 14.98 10.77
C PHE A 213 15.61 14.37 10.99
N HIS A 214 16.64 14.97 10.40
CA HIS A 214 18.02 14.57 10.48
C HIS A 214 18.78 15.51 11.41
N ALA A 215 19.68 15.00 12.25
CA ALA A 215 20.41 15.81 13.22
C ALA A 215 21.92 15.53 13.17
N PRO A 216 22.63 15.91 12.08
CA PRO A 216 24.07 15.74 12.00
C PRO A 216 24.79 16.68 12.98
N PRO A 217 25.91 16.28 13.61
CA PRO A 217 26.61 15.00 13.46
C PRO A 217 26.07 13.89 14.38
N TYR A 218 25.03 14.14 15.13
CA TYR A 218 24.46 13.18 16.11
C TYR A 218 23.79 11.99 15.43
N THR A 219 23.13 12.20 14.28
CA THR A 219 22.68 11.12 13.42
C THR A 219 23.61 10.97 12.22
N SER A 220 23.94 9.72 11.87
CA SER A 220 24.86 9.43 10.77
C SER A 220 24.19 9.56 9.39
N GLU A 221 24.98 9.73 8.34
CA GLU A 221 24.51 9.62 6.95
C GLU A 221 23.92 8.24 6.65
N ARG A 222 24.36 7.19 7.35
CA ARG A 222 23.76 5.84 7.25
C ARG A 222 22.34 5.79 7.80
N ALA A 223 22.04 6.56 8.86
CA ALA A 223 20.68 6.70 9.37
C ALA A 223 19.77 7.40 8.34
N LYS A 224 20.27 8.46 7.69
CA LYS A 224 19.56 9.12 6.59
C LYS A 224 19.33 8.17 5.42
N GLN A 225 20.37 7.43 4.98
CA GLN A 225 20.25 6.47 3.89
C GLN A 225 19.22 5.37 4.20
N LYS A 226 19.20 4.88 5.45
CA LYS A 226 18.18 3.92 5.92
C LYS A 226 16.75 4.43 5.70
N VAL A 227 16.49 5.70 6.01
CA VAL A 227 15.18 6.32 5.82
C VAL A 227 14.85 6.46 4.33
N VAL A 228 15.81 6.83 3.51
CA VAL A 228 15.66 6.88 2.03
C VAL A 228 15.33 5.49 1.48
N ASP A 229 16.00 4.44 1.95
CA ASP A 229 15.75 3.07 1.52
C ASP A 229 14.35 2.59 1.95
N LEU A 230 13.90 2.92 3.16
CA LEU A 230 12.53 2.67 3.62
C LEU A 230 11.50 3.40 2.75
N ALA A 231 11.75 4.67 2.41
CA ALA A 231 10.88 5.41 1.50
C ALA A 231 10.78 4.74 0.12
N LYS A 232 11.89 4.24 -0.42
CA LYS A 232 11.92 3.49 -1.70
C LYS A 232 11.11 2.18 -1.63
N ILE A 233 11.19 1.45 -0.51
CA ILE A 233 10.41 0.23 -0.32
C ILE A 233 8.91 0.55 -0.31
N VAL A 234 8.50 1.58 0.43
CA VAL A 234 7.09 2.02 0.44
C VAL A 234 6.66 2.54 -0.93
N ALA A 235 7.55 3.22 -1.67
CA ALA A 235 7.28 3.72 -3.02
C ALA A 235 6.93 2.62 -4.03
N ARG A 236 7.28 1.36 -3.78
CA ARG A 236 6.83 0.20 -4.59
C ARG A 236 5.30 0.08 -4.63
N TYR A 237 4.61 0.58 -3.60
CA TYR A 237 3.15 0.53 -3.45
C TYR A 237 2.48 1.87 -3.77
N THR A 238 3.15 2.98 -3.45
CA THR A 238 2.56 4.33 -3.49
C THR A 238 2.90 5.11 -4.76
N GLY A 239 3.89 4.65 -5.53
CA GLY A 239 4.60 5.47 -6.49
C GLY A 239 5.62 6.39 -5.79
N PRO A 240 6.25 7.33 -6.51
CA PRO A 240 7.29 8.20 -5.98
C PRO A 240 6.87 8.95 -4.72
N ILE A 241 7.76 8.94 -3.70
CA ILE A 241 7.60 9.70 -2.45
C ILE A 241 8.55 10.88 -2.47
N TYR A 242 8.02 12.09 -2.29
CA TYR A 242 8.81 13.30 -2.11
C TYR A 242 9.20 13.40 -0.65
N LEU A 243 10.46 13.05 -0.34
CA LEU A 243 11.02 13.04 1.01
C LEU A 243 11.72 14.36 1.30
N HIS A 244 11.14 15.16 2.21
CA HIS A 244 11.75 16.40 2.71
C HIS A 244 12.64 16.08 3.90
N VAL A 245 13.95 16.31 3.78
CA VAL A 245 14.93 16.11 4.85
C VAL A 245 15.20 17.44 5.52
N ILE A 246 14.90 17.52 6.81
CA ILE A 246 15.06 18.71 7.65
C ILE A 246 16.26 18.54 8.55
N ASN A 247 17.21 19.48 8.50
CA ASN A 247 18.26 19.56 9.51
C ASN A 247 17.66 20.11 10.83
N PHE A 248 17.53 19.24 11.81
CA PHE A 248 16.90 19.54 13.10
C PHE A 248 17.91 19.82 14.21
N THR A 249 19.20 19.79 13.92
CA THR A 249 20.28 19.87 14.92
C THR A 249 20.19 21.13 15.79
N ASP A 250 20.15 22.30 15.19
CA ASP A 250 20.18 23.55 15.94
C ASP A 250 18.91 23.74 16.79
N ILE A 251 17.77 23.35 16.25
CA ILE A 251 16.48 23.35 16.99
C ILE A 251 16.58 22.41 18.19
N GLN A 252 17.06 21.20 17.99
CA GLN A 252 17.18 20.17 19.03
C GLN A 252 18.14 20.62 20.15
N LEU A 253 19.29 21.17 19.80
CA LEU A 253 20.25 21.70 20.77
C LEU A 253 19.71 22.88 21.55
N TYR A 254 18.99 23.78 20.91
CA TYR A 254 18.38 24.92 21.56
C TYR A 254 17.27 24.52 22.53
N ILE A 255 16.44 23.53 22.15
CA ILE A 255 15.45 22.94 23.07
C ILE A 255 16.14 22.27 24.26
N TYR A 256 17.23 21.52 24.02
CA TYR A 256 18.00 20.86 25.07
C TYR A 256 18.60 21.86 26.07
N GLU A 257 19.08 23.03 25.61
CA GLU A 257 19.67 24.08 26.44
C GLU A 257 18.60 24.81 27.30
N LYS A 258 17.43 25.08 26.74
CA LYS A 258 16.44 26.00 27.31
C LYS A 258 15.27 25.35 28.03
N CYS A 259 15.01 24.07 27.78
CA CYS A 259 13.82 23.40 28.30
C CYS A 259 14.15 22.30 29.32
N PRO A 260 13.22 21.96 30.22
CA PRO A 260 13.39 20.85 31.14
C PRO A 260 13.63 19.52 30.42
N HIS A 261 14.66 18.78 30.85
CA HIS A 261 15.09 17.56 30.16
C HIS A 261 14.02 16.47 30.12
N GLU A 262 13.18 16.38 31.13
CA GLU A 262 12.08 15.42 31.18
C GLU A 262 10.98 15.67 30.13
N GLU A 263 10.87 16.90 29.61
CA GLU A 263 9.92 17.33 28.61
C GLU A 263 10.49 17.40 27.18
N LEU A 264 11.78 17.18 26.99
CA LEU A 264 12.50 17.36 25.71
C LEU A 264 11.82 16.61 24.57
N THR A 265 11.49 15.33 24.75
CA THR A 265 10.87 14.53 23.70
C THR A 265 9.52 15.12 23.26
N ILE A 266 8.72 15.60 24.19
CA ILE A 266 7.41 16.21 23.89
C ILE A 266 7.60 17.54 23.15
N ILE A 267 8.48 18.40 23.63
CA ILE A 267 8.72 19.72 23.01
C ILE A 267 9.33 19.54 21.61
N MET A 268 10.33 18.69 21.43
CA MET A 268 10.90 18.37 20.11
C MET A 268 9.81 17.87 19.14
N ARG A 269 8.97 16.93 19.56
CA ARG A 269 7.87 16.43 18.73
C ARG A 269 6.86 17.51 18.36
N ARG A 270 6.58 18.45 19.24
CA ARG A 270 5.71 19.60 18.94
C ARG A 270 6.29 20.46 17.81
N TYR A 271 7.60 20.72 17.83
CA TYR A 271 8.27 21.45 16.73
C TYR A 271 8.35 20.61 15.45
N MET A 272 8.61 19.31 15.53
CA MET A 272 8.53 18.41 14.37
C MET A 272 7.13 18.45 13.71
N MET A 273 6.07 18.44 14.51
CA MET A 273 4.69 18.50 14.01
C MET A 273 4.40 19.86 13.35
N ARG A 274 4.84 20.99 13.94
CA ARG A 274 4.69 22.35 13.34
C ARG A 274 5.42 22.43 12.00
N ILE A 275 6.65 21.97 11.92
CA ILE A 275 7.46 21.96 10.69
C ILE A 275 6.83 21.06 9.64
N ALA A 276 6.43 19.84 10.02
CA ALA A 276 5.75 18.91 9.11
C ALA A 276 4.45 19.51 8.56
N GLU A 277 3.65 20.20 9.39
CA GLU A 277 2.42 20.85 8.96
C GLU A 277 2.67 22.01 8.00
N GLN A 278 3.71 22.79 8.23
CA GLN A 278 4.07 23.87 7.32
C GLN A 278 4.43 23.33 5.94
N ILE A 279 5.28 22.29 5.88
CA ILE A 279 5.62 21.61 4.61
C ILE A 279 4.38 20.97 3.98
N ALA A 280 3.50 20.37 4.80
CA ALA A 280 2.25 19.79 4.33
C ALA A 280 1.35 20.84 3.64
N LYS A 281 1.21 22.03 4.23
CA LYS A 281 0.46 23.14 3.65
C LYS A 281 1.11 23.64 2.35
N GLU A 282 2.43 23.79 2.31
CA GLU A 282 3.20 24.18 1.10
C GLU A 282 3.03 23.18 -0.05
N THR A 283 2.89 21.89 0.26
CA THR A 283 2.80 20.80 -0.72
C THR A 283 1.36 20.29 -0.92
N GLU A 284 0.36 21.01 -0.44
CA GLU A 284 -1.07 20.68 -0.57
C GLU A 284 -1.46 19.31 0.04
N CYS A 285 -0.77 18.90 1.10
CA CYS A 285 -1.17 17.75 1.89
C CYS A 285 -2.36 18.12 2.81
N LEU A 286 -3.32 17.21 2.94
CA LEU A 286 -4.56 17.41 3.69
C LEU A 286 -4.50 16.90 5.13
N GLY A 287 -3.35 16.42 5.58
CA GLY A 287 -3.14 15.94 6.93
C GLY A 287 -1.75 15.39 7.13
N LEU A 288 -1.40 15.16 8.40
CA LEU A 288 -0.17 14.52 8.83
C LEU A 288 -0.42 13.04 9.10
N ILE A 289 0.60 12.21 8.92
CA ILE A 289 0.53 10.77 9.17
C ILE A 289 1.68 10.40 10.10
N THR A 290 1.38 9.73 11.21
CA THR A 290 2.38 9.26 12.18
C THR A 290 2.24 7.77 12.47
N GLY A 291 3.35 7.12 12.84
CA GLY A 291 3.38 5.72 13.25
C GLY A 291 3.16 5.50 14.75
N GLU A 292 2.44 6.38 15.43
CA GLU A 292 2.20 6.29 16.87
C GLU A 292 1.23 5.18 17.24
N SER A 293 1.55 4.43 18.33
CA SER A 293 0.67 3.47 18.98
C SER A 293 0.57 3.79 20.48
N ILE A 294 -0.64 3.70 21.06
CA ILE A 294 -0.88 4.09 22.46
C ILE A 294 -0.05 3.19 23.39
N GLY A 295 0.75 3.82 24.25
CA GLY A 295 1.47 3.15 25.33
C GLY A 295 2.74 2.40 24.90
N GLN A 296 3.13 2.46 23.62
CA GLN A 296 4.33 1.78 23.14
C GLN A 296 5.61 2.38 23.74
N VAL A 297 5.68 3.71 23.87
CA VAL A 297 6.77 4.44 24.55
C VAL A 297 6.22 5.60 25.36
N ALA A 298 7.05 6.19 26.24
CA ALA A 298 6.65 7.27 27.16
C ALA A 298 6.03 8.49 26.45
N SER A 299 6.49 8.81 25.23
CA SER A 299 5.96 9.91 24.41
C SER A 299 4.67 9.59 23.65
N GLN A 300 4.14 8.37 23.77
CA GLN A 300 2.93 7.90 23.09
C GLN A 300 1.79 7.55 24.06
N THR A 301 1.81 8.12 25.27
CA THR A 301 0.63 8.08 26.17
C THR A 301 -0.47 9.00 25.62
N MET A 302 -1.71 8.79 26.02
CA MET A 302 -2.82 9.68 25.61
C MET A 302 -2.54 11.15 25.94
N ASN A 303 -1.96 11.43 27.11
CA ASN A 303 -1.58 12.78 27.51
C ASN A 303 -0.47 13.36 26.62
N SER A 304 0.52 12.56 26.25
CA SER A 304 1.59 12.95 25.34
C SER A 304 1.05 13.23 23.95
N LEU A 305 0.12 12.40 23.44
CA LEU A 305 -0.55 12.61 22.16
C LEU A 305 -1.40 13.88 22.12
N ILE A 306 -2.09 14.21 23.22
CA ILE A 306 -2.80 15.50 23.34
C ILE A 306 -1.81 16.66 23.20
N ALA A 307 -0.69 16.62 23.92
CA ALA A 307 0.30 17.68 23.92
C ALA A 307 0.96 17.87 22.53
N THR A 308 1.23 16.79 21.80
CA THR A 308 1.83 16.87 20.44
C THR A 308 0.80 17.22 19.37
N ASN A 309 -0.44 16.76 19.51
CA ASN A 309 -1.52 17.06 18.54
C ASN A 309 -1.99 18.52 18.59
N GLU A 310 -1.91 19.14 19.76
CA GLU A 310 -2.43 20.49 20.00
C GLU A 310 -1.84 21.56 19.08
N VAL A 311 -0.62 21.38 18.59
CA VAL A 311 0.07 22.32 17.70
C VAL A 311 -0.32 22.19 16.23
N CYS A 312 -1.17 21.23 15.90
CA CYS A 312 -1.60 20.96 14.54
C CYS A 312 -3.02 21.48 14.28
N GLU A 313 -3.20 22.14 13.15
CA GLU A 313 -4.52 22.53 12.60
C GLU A 313 -5.03 21.44 11.64
N LEU A 314 -4.12 20.81 10.89
CA LEU A 314 -4.44 19.70 10.00
C LEU A 314 -4.74 18.42 10.81
N PRO A 315 -5.64 17.54 10.29
CA PRO A 315 -5.85 16.22 10.90
C PRO A 315 -4.55 15.43 10.99
N VAL A 316 -4.37 14.72 12.11
CA VAL A 316 -3.26 13.78 12.31
C VAL A 316 -3.79 12.36 12.25
N TYR A 317 -3.43 11.63 11.20
CA TYR A 317 -3.83 10.23 10.98
C TYR A 317 -2.84 9.29 11.65
N ARG A 318 -3.35 8.43 12.53
CA ARG A 318 -2.59 7.45 13.30
C ARG A 318 -3.10 6.04 13.03
N PRO A 319 -2.75 5.45 11.88
CA PRO A 319 -3.31 4.15 11.49
C PRO A 319 -2.93 3.01 12.43
N LEU A 320 -1.86 3.16 13.21
CA LEU A 320 -1.34 2.15 14.14
C LEU A 320 -1.79 2.37 15.59
N ILE A 321 -2.67 3.32 15.85
CA ILE A 321 -2.96 3.78 17.22
C ILE A 321 -3.41 2.68 18.18
N GLY A 322 -4.07 1.65 17.70
CA GLY A 322 -4.54 0.50 18.47
C GLY A 322 -3.78 -0.81 18.22
N PHE A 323 -2.72 -0.78 17.41
CA PHE A 323 -1.91 -1.96 17.08
C PHE A 323 -0.89 -2.23 18.20
N ASP A 324 -0.68 -3.50 18.51
CA ASP A 324 0.47 -3.90 19.30
C ASP A 324 1.73 -4.04 18.41
N LYS A 325 2.89 -4.26 19.06
CA LYS A 325 4.16 -4.33 18.34
C LYS A 325 4.24 -5.49 17.36
N GLN A 326 3.62 -6.64 17.70
CA GLN A 326 3.63 -7.82 16.85
C GLN A 326 2.82 -7.60 15.57
N GLU A 327 1.64 -7.00 15.67
CA GLU A 327 0.80 -6.66 14.52
C GLU A 327 1.53 -5.72 13.54
N ILE A 328 2.29 -4.75 14.07
CA ILE A 328 3.09 -3.82 13.25
C ILE A 328 4.23 -4.55 12.56
N VAL A 329 4.93 -5.44 13.27
CA VAL A 329 6.03 -6.26 12.71
C VAL A 329 5.52 -7.13 11.56
N GLU A 330 4.39 -7.82 11.72
CA GLU A 330 3.80 -8.67 10.67
C GLU A 330 3.50 -7.88 9.38
N VAL A 331 2.98 -6.66 9.52
CA VAL A 331 2.77 -5.80 8.35
C VAL A 331 4.12 -5.35 7.76
N SER A 332 5.10 -5.00 8.59
CA SER A 332 6.43 -4.57 8.16
C SER A 332 7.17 -5.67 7.37
N GLU A 333 7.10 -6.93 7.83
CA GLU A 333 7.63 -8.10 7.12
C GLU A 333 6.92 -8.27 5.77
N LYS A 334 5.59 -8.24 5.77
CA LYS A 334 4.77 -8.37 4.56
C LYS A 334 5.09 -7.35 3.48
N ILE A 335 5.37 -6.10 3.85
CA ILE A 335 5.70 -5.04 2.89
C ILE A 335 7.19 -4.92 2.59
N GLY A 336 8.03 -5.69 3.28
CA GLY A 336 9.47 -5.77 3.07
C GLY A 336 10.28 -4.63 3.71
N THR A 337 9.72 -3.92 4.69
CA THR A 337 10.43 -2.83 5.40
C THR A 337 11.17 -3.30 6.65
N TYR A 338 10.84 -4.47 7.18
CA TYR A 338 11.36 -4.94 8.47
C TYR A 338 12.88 -5.00 8.53
N GLU A 339 13.52 -5.72 7.60
CA GLU A 339 14.98 -5.92 7.60
C GLU A 339 15.76 -4.58 7.54
N THR A 340 15.25 -3.62 6.77
CA THR A 340 15.85 -2.28 6.72
C THR A 340 15.60 -1.51 8.03
N SER A 341 14.39 -1.64 8.61
CA SER A 341 14.00 -0.92 9.83
C SER A 341 14.81 -1.33 11.06
N ILE A 342 15.26 -2.57 11.15
CA ILE A 342 16.03 -3.08 12.30
C ILE A 342 17.53 -2.81 12.22
N LEU A 343 18.03 -2.19 11.13
CA LEU A 343 19.43 -1.79 11.03
C LEU A 343 19.81 -0.84 12.18
N PRO A 344 21.01 -1.00 12.79
CA PRO A 344 21.41 -0.33 14.04
C PRO A 344 21.83 1.13 13.81
N TYR A 345 21.01 1.93 13.14
CA TYR A 345 21.21 3.35 12.94
C TYR A 345 20.11 4.14 13.63
N GLU A 346 20.50 4.99 14.58
CA GLU A 346 19.57 5.69 15.45
C GLU A 346 18.99 6.95 14.82
N ASP A 347 17.73 7.25 15.17
CA ASP A 347 17.03 8.48 14.79
C ASP A 347 17.32 9.62 15.77
N CYS A 348 17.08 10.86 15.35
CA CYS A 348 17.33 12.06 16.15
C CYS A 348 16.60 12.08 17.50
N CYS A 349 15.43 11.47 17.60
CA CYS A 349 14.64 11.43 18.82
C CYS A 349 15.26 10.60 19.95
N THR A 350 16.21 9.71 19.66
CA THR A 350 16.83 8.81 20.65
C THR A 350 18.07 9.41 21.32
N ILE A 351 18.63 10.48 20.75
CA ILE A 351 19.94 11.02 21.17
C ILE A 351 19.88 11.76 22.50
N PHE A 352 18.79 12.48 22.77
CA PHE A 352 18.61 13.31 23.97
C PHE A 352 17.42 12.83 24.81
N VAL A 353 17.32 11.53 25.01
CA VAL A 353 16.24 10.96 25.84
C VAL A 353 16.56 11.17 27.31
N ALA A 354 15.62 11.77 28.04
CA ALA A 354 15.73 11.90 29.48
C ALA A 354 15.71 10.52 30.17
N LYS A 355 16.43 10.38 31.30
CA LYS A 355 16.37 9.15 32.12
C LYS A 355 14.95 8.85 32.60
N HIS A 356 14.16 9.90 32.85
CA HIS A 356 12.78 9.83 33.33
C HIS A 356 11.92 10.79 32.48
N PRO A 357 11.50 10.39 31.27
CA PRO A 357 10.66 11.23 30.42
C PRO A 357 9.26 11.37 31.04
N VAL A 358 8.67 12.56 30.89
CA VAL A 358 7.30 12.80 31.35
C VAL A 358 6.30 11.96 30.55
N THR A 359 5.46 11.19 31.27
CA THR A 359 4.41 10.34 30.66
C THR A 359 3.01 10.97 30.74
N LYS A 360 2.85 11.99 31.58
CA LYS A 360 1.60 12.76 31.73
C LYS A 360 1.89 14.25 31.62
N PRO A 361 2.33 14.77 30.47
CA PRO A 361 2.63 16.17 30.30
C PRO A 361 1.37 17.01 30.51
N ASN A 362 1.53 18.15 31.18
CA ASN A 362 0.50 19.17 31.27
C ASN A 362 0.72 20.20 30.18
N VAL A 363 -0.21 20.32 29.25
CA VAL A 363 -0.13 21.22 28.08
C VAL A 363 0.18 22.66 28.48
N LYS A 364 -0.43 23.19 29.55
CA LYS A 364 -0.18 24.55 30.02
C LYS A 364 1.26 24.75 30.51
N VAL A 365 1.83 23.72 31.13
CA VAL A 365 3.22 23.73 31.59
C VAL A 365 4.16 23.67 30.40
N ILE A 366 3.90 22.76 29.45
CA ILE A 366 4.67 22.64 28.21
C ILE A 366 4.71 23.96 27.45
N ARG A 367 3.56 24.60 27.24
CA ARG A 367 3.48 25.94 26.59
C ARG A 367 4.33 26.98 27.30
N ARG A 368 4.26 27.00 28.65
CA ARG A 368 5.06 27.94 29.42
C ARG A 368 6.57 27.71 29.25
N HIS A 369 7.00 26.44 29.19
CA HIS A 369 8.40 26.14 28.95
C HIS A 369 8.84 26.39 27.50
N GLU A 370 7.94 26.27 26.53
CA GLU A 370 8.20 26.69 25.15
C GLU A 370 8.52 28.19 25.04
N HIS A 371 7.98 29.06 25.91
CA HIS A 371 8.36 30.49 25.92
C HIS A 371 9.84 30.74 26.21
N ASN A 372 10.57 29.79 26.81
CA ASN A 372 12.02 29.88 26.93
C ASN A 372 12.75 29.88 25.59
N LEU A 373 12.06 29.48 24.52
CA LEU A 373 12.60 29.38 23.17
C LEU A 373 12.31 30.62 22.30
N ASP A 374 11.43 31.52 22.73
CA ASP A 374 10.90 32.63 21.92
C ASP A 374 12.00 33.52 21.29
N GLU A 375 13.18 33.60 21.90
CA GLU A 375 14.26 34.47 21.41
C GLU A 375 14.82 34.03 20.04
N LYS A 376 14.91 32.72 19.74
CA LYS A 376 15.58 32.22 18.53
C LYS A 376 14.82 31.15 17.75
N ILE A 377 13.81 30.54 18.32
CA ILE A 377 13.21 29.33 17.74
C ILE A 377 12.60 29.56 16.35
N ASP A 378 11.97 30.73 16.13
CA ASP A 378 11.36 31.07 14.85
C ASP A 378 12.42 31.21 13.74
N GLU A 379 13.58 31.80 14.05
CA GLU A 379 14.69 31.91 13.12
C GLU A 379 15.28 30.53 12.78
N LEU A 380 15.47 29.68 13.79
CA LEU A 380 15.97 28.32 13.61
C LEU A 380 15.01 27.47 12.77
N VAL A 381 13.72 27.55 13.03
CA VAL A 381 12.69 26.85 12.23
C VAL A 381 12.68 27.35 10.80
N LYS A 382 12.72 28.67 10.59
CA LYS A 382 12.79 29.28 9.26
C LYS A 382 14.01 28.77 8.48
N THR A 383 15.20 28.81 9.12
CA THR A 383 16.44 28.32 8.51
C THR A 383 16.31 26.83 8.13
N ALA A 384 15.78 25.99 9.01
CA ALA A 384 15.61 24.57 8.74
C ALA A 384 14.66 24.32 7.55
N LEU A 385 13.61 25.13 7.40
CA LEU A 385 12.68 25.05 6.27
C LEU A 385 13.30 25.54 4.95
N GLU A 386 14.05 26.63 4.99
CA GLU A 386 14.72 27.21 3.81
C GLU A 386 15.87 26.32 3.29
N THR A 387 16.52 25.57 4.18
CA THR A 387 17.63 24.67 3.84
C THR A 387 17.24 23.21 3.68
N LYS A 388 15.92 22.91 3.67
CA LYS A 388 15.45 21.54 3.49
C LYS A 388 15.93 20.91 2.19
N GLU A 389 16.37 19.68 2.25
CA GLU A 389 16.71 18.87 1.08
C GLU A 389 15.48 18.10 0.60
N LEU A 390 15.29 18.01 -0.71
CA LEU A 390 14.23 17.19 -1.30
C LEU A 390 14.86 15.99 -2.02
N ILE A 391 14.47 14.79 -1.60
CA ILE A 391 14.86 13.52 -2.23
C ILE A 391 13.59 12.88 -2.83
N ILE A 392 13.65 12.49 -4.11
CA ILE A 392 12.58 11.71 -4.74
C ILE A 392 12.92 10.24 -4.56
N ALA A 393 12.18 9.57 -3.69
CA ALA A 393 12.33 8.14 -3.45
C ALA A 393 11.46 7.37 -4.46
N GLU A 394 12.12 6.73 -5.42
CA GLU A 394 11.50 5.87 -6.44
C GLU A 394 11.98 4.43 -6.25
N ALA A 395 11.12 3.46 -6.60
CA ALA A 395 11.39 2.02 -6.52
C ALA A 395 11.89 1.45 -7.85
#